data_8576c7eeff961c8801a262d462527a20
#
_entry.id   8576c7eeff961c8801a262d462527a20
#
_cell.length_a   1.000
_cell.length_b   1.000
_cell.length_c   1.000
_cell.angle_alpha   90.00
_cell.angle_beta   90.00
_cell.angle_gamma   90.00
#
_symmetry.space_group_name_H-M   'P 1'
#
loop_
_entity.id
_entity.type
_entity.pdbx_description
1 polymer ?
#
loop_
_entity_poly.entity_id
_entity_poly.type
_entity_poly.pdbx_seq_one_letter_code
_entity_poly.pdbx_strand_id
1 'polypeptide(L)'
;DNDGDLDLFFANGHLNSVSGDNRQSNLLFKNDGTGLYTDVSKSSGILDTGQRIHRSAMFADYDNDGRIDLFVTVNGQQVEDGKGNTIYDENQGKGILFQNQTETKNNWVKIRLEGTKSNRDAYGASVSVLVNGIKQKQFLVSGQGYFSNHAQELYFGLGTSIVIDNIEVKWPNGLRQSFEGVQPNQTLLFVEGKANYHKIK
;
A
#
# COMPACT_ATOMS: atom_id res chain seq x y z
N ASP A 1 -4.67 5.06 8.19
CA ASP A 1 -5.17 5.01 9.57
C ASP A 1 -6.27 3.96 9.79
N ASN A 2 -6.49 3.09 8.81
CA ASN A 2 -7.45 1.98 8.84
C ASN A 2 -8.92 2.41 8.97
N ASP A 3 -9.28 3.61 8.52
CA ASP A 3 -10.67 4.10 8.55
C ASP A 3 -11.56 3.51 7.43
N GLY A 4 -10.97 2.86 6.44
CA GLY A 4 -11.66 2.21 5.33
C GLY A 4 -11.66 3.02 4.04
N ASP A 5 -11.12 4.22 4.07
CA ASP A 5 -11.00 5.12 2.93
C ASP A 5 -9.59 5.05 2.33
N LEU A 6 -9.47 5.32 1.03
CA LEU A 6 -8.18 5.29 0.36
C LEU A 6 -7.54 6.67 0.36
N ASP A 7 -6.41 6.78 1.04
CA ASP A 7 -5.53 7.94 0.99
C ASP A 7 -4.67 7.94 -0.28
N LEU A 8 -4.09 9.09 -0.64
CA LEU A 8 -3.26 9.24 -1.83
C LEU A 8 -1.83 9.65 -1.46
N PHE A 9 -0.86 8.91 -1.97
CA PHE A 9 0.55 9.25 -1.85
C PHE A 9 1.18 9.49 -3.22
N PHE A 10 1.96 10.55 -3.34
CA PHE A 10 2.70 10.92 -4.55
C PHE A 10 4.19 10.91 -4.29
N ALA A 11 4.92 10.00 -4.94
CA ALA A 11 6.36 10.01 -5.02
C ALA A 11 6.79 10.97 -6.14
N ASN A 12 7.29 12.13 -5.80
CA ASN A 12 7.58 13.20 -6.73
C ASN A 12 9.07 13.33 -7.07
N GLY A 13 9.35 13.71 -8.33
CA GLY A 13 10.70 14.00 -8.81
C GLY A 13 10.74 14.07 -10.33
N HIS A 14 11.50 15.00 -10.89
CA HIS A 14 11.68 15.09 -12.34
C HIS A 14 12.71 14.10 -12.88
N LEU A 15 12.49 13.57 -14.09
CA LEU A 15 13.47 12.73 -14.79
C LEU A 15 14.57 13.58 -15.46
N ASN A 16 14.17 14.66 -16.09
CA ASN A 16 15.05 15.58 -16.81
C ASN A 16 14.56 17.00 -16.58
N SER A 17 15.36 17.83 -15.97
CA SER A 17 15.16 19.26 -16.06
C SER A 17 16.16 19.84 -17.05
N VAL A 18 15.67 20.62 -17.98
CA VAL A 18 16.49 21.36 -18.93
C VAL A 18 17.25 22.49 -18.22
N SER A 19 16.78 22.89 -17.07
CA SER A 19 17.44 23.87 -16.21
C SER A 19 16.86 23.81 -14.80
N GLY A 20 17.62 23.32 -13.83
CA GLY A 20 17.23 23.43 -12.43
C GLY A 20 17.24 22.13 -11.63
N ASP A 21 16.71 22.24 -10.44
CA ASP A 21 16.67 21.16 -9.47
C ASP A 21 15.52 20.19 -9.78
N ASN A 22 15.85 18.91 -9.96
CA ASN A 22 14.91 17.83 -10.22
C ASN A 22 14.24 17.28 -8.95
N ARG A 23 14.68 17.74 -7.79
CA ARG A 23 14.20 17.29 -6.49
C ARG A 23 12.83 17.90 -6.20
N GLN A 24 11.94 17.07 -5.67
CA GLN A 24 10.61 17.48 -5.22
C GLN A 24 10.26 16.82 -3.90
N SER A 25 9.35 17.41 -3.14
CA SER A 25 8.79 16.78 -1.95
C SER A 25 7.72 15.77 -2.32
N ASN A 26 7.63 14.68 -1.57
CA ASN A 26 6.49 13.77 -1.63
C ASN A 26 5.24 14.43 -1.03
N LEU A 27 4.08 13.96 -1.44
CA LEU A 27 2.81 14.45 -0.93
C LEU A 27 1.96 13.30 -0.42
N LEU A 28 1.28 13.52 0.70
CA LEU A 28 0.29 12.62 1.27
C LEU A 28 -1.02 13.37 1.50
N PHE A 29 -2.09 12.85 0.94
CA PHE A 29 -3.43 13.39 1.08
C PHE A 29 -4.32 12.39 1.80
N LYS A 30 -4.88 12.81 2.92
CA LYS A 30 -5.87 12.03 3.65
C LYS A 30 -7.26 12.23 3.05
N ASN A 31 -7.96 11.12 2.79
CA ASN A 31 -9.37 11.08 2.43
C ASN A 31 -10.24 11.17 3.70
N ASP A 32 -11.40 11.80 3.61
CA ASP A 32 -12.37 11.87 4.70
C ASP A 32 -13.61 10.96 4.51
N GLY A 33 -13.52 10.07 3.50
CA GLY A 33 -14.62 9.16 3.13
C GLY A 33 -15.73 9.80 2.28
N THR A 34 -15.70 11.10 2.10
CA THR A 34 -16.65 11.81 1.22
C THR A 34 -16.07 12.10 -0.16
N GLY A 35 -14.78 11.81 -0.34
CA GLY A 35 -14.01 12.14 -1.54
C GLY A 35 -13.30 13.49 -1.46
N LEU A 36 -13.30 14.14 -0.30
CA LEU A 36 -12.48 15.31 -0.03
C LEU A 36 -11.14 14.89 0.53
N TYR A 37 -10.09 15.48 -0.02
CA TYR A 37 -8.70 15.18 0.35
C TYR A 37 -8.06 16.38 1.03
N THR A 38 -7.42 16.11 2.16
CA THR A 38 -6.64 17.12 2.91
C THR A 38 -5.16 16.81 2.80
N ASP A 39 -4.34 17.79 2.44
CA ASP A 39 -2.87 17.65 2.43
C ASP A 39 -2.35 17.53 3.88
N VAL A 40 -1.83 16.35 4.20
CA VAL A 40 -1.24 16.03 5.51
C VAL A 40 0.27 15.78 5.42
N SER A 41 0.90 16.12 4.31
CA SER A 41 2.32 15.84 4.05
C SER A 41 3.23 16.35 5.15
N LYS A 42 2.95 17.55 5.68
CA LYS A 42 3.73 18.15 6.76
C LYS A 42 3.47 17.48 8.11
N SER A 43 2.21 17.29 8.46
CA SER A 43 1.83 16.74 9.77
C SER A 43 2.16 15.25 9.91
N SER A 44 2.26 14.52 8.79
CA SER A 44 2.61 13.11 8.77
C SER A 44 4.13 12.84 8.79
N GLY A 45 4.98 13.86 8.73
CA GLY A 45 6.43 13.70 8.65
C GLY A 45 6.97 13.32 7.27
N ILE A 46 6.12 13.20 6.26
CA ILE A 46 6.55 12.84 4.89
C ILE A 46 7.54 13.87 4.32
N LEU A 47 7.42 15.15 4.69
CA LEU A 47 8.33 16.20 4.25
C LEU A 47 9.70 16.17 4.95
N ASP A 48 9.86 15.48 6.06
CA ASP A 48 11.09 15.50 6.87
C ASP A 48 12.27 14.85 6.16
N THR A 49 12.02 14.03 5.13
CA THR A 49 13.05 13.42 4.28
C THR A 49 13.63 14.39 3.25
N GLY A 50 13.06 15.59 3.15
CA GLY A 50 13.48 16.65 2.23
C GLY A 50 13.13 16.38 0.77
N GLN A 51 13.62 17.26 -0.09
CA GLN A 51 13.39 17.14 -1.54
C GLN A 51 14.41 16.20 -2.17
N ARG A 52 13.92 15.22 -2.92
CA ARG A 52 14.72 14.23 -3.65
C ARG A 52 14.09 13.88 -5.00
N ILE A 53 14.77 13.05 -5.77
CA ILE A 53 14.23 12.53 -7.02
C ILE A 53 13.55 11.20 -6.73
N HIS A 54 12.37 11.24 -6.13
CA HIS A 54 11.59 10.05 -5.80
C HIS A 54 10.99 9.42 -7.07
N ARG A 55 10.74 8.10 -7.04
CA ARG A 55 10.22 7.35 -8.19
C ARG A 55 9.05 6.45 -7.84
N SER A 56 9.32 5.33 -7.22
CA SER A 56 8.32 4.32 -6.91
C SER A 56 7.88 4.42 -5.46
N ALA A 57 6.62 4.13 -5.22
CA ALA A 57 6.07 3.94 -3.89
C ALA A 57 5.55 2.51 -3.77
N MET A 58 5.89 1.82 -2.70
CA MET A 58 5.47 0.46 -2.42
C MET A 58 4.87 0.41 -1.02
N PHE A 59 3.72 -0.23 -0.91
CA PHE A 59 2.99 -0.36 0.35
C PHE A 59 3.08 -1.79 0.87
N ALA A 60 3.39 -1.94 2.14
CA ALA A 60 3.39 -3.20 2.87
C ALA A 60 3.29 -2.93 4.37
N ASP A 61 2.73 -3.84 5.12
CA ASP A 61 2.84 -3.89 6.57
C ASP A 61 4.07 -4.73 6.89
N TYR A 62 5.26 -4.09 6.95
CA TYR A 62 6.54 -4.82 7.01
C TYR A 62 6.86 -5.36 8.41
N ASP A 63 6.34 -4.75 9.47
CA ASP A 63 6.53 -5.18 10.85
C ASP A 63 5.34 -5.98 11.42
N ASN A 64 4.30 -6.19 10.60
CA ASN A 64 3.07 -6.94 10.93
C ASN A 64 2.28 -6.37 12.11
N ASP A 65 2.25 -5.04 12.22
CA ASP A 65 1.47 -4.35 13.25
C ASP A 65 0.05 -3.96 12.79
N GLY A 66 -0.28 -4.22 11.52
CA GLY A 66 -1.59 -3.96 10.91
C GLY A 66 -1.75 -2.56 10.34
N ARG A 67 -0.68 -1.77 10.32
CA ARG A 67 -0.63 -0.48 9.63
C ARG A 67 0.19 -0.61 8.35
N ILE A 68 -0.29 0.03 7.29
CA ILE A 68 0.45 0.02 6.02
C ILE A 68 1.61 0.98 6.10
N ASP A 69 2.81 0.45 5.90
CA ASP A 69 4.05 1.22 5.75
C ASP A 69 4.31 1.55 4.29
N LEU A 70 5.25 2.46 4.07
CA LEU A 70 5.56 2.97 2.76
C LEU A 70 7.06 2.93 2.50
N PHE A 71 7.48 2.24 1.43
CA PHE A 71 8.84 2.32 0.92
C PHE A 71 8.88 3.13 -0.38
N VAL A 72 9.78 4.12 -0.44
CA VAL A 72 9.93 5.01 -1.59
C VAL A 72 11.33 4.86 -2.17
N THR A 73 11.42 4.59 -3.47
CA THR A 73 12.70 4.58 -4.15
C THR A 73 13.11 5.99 -4.54
N VAL A 74 14.42 6.24 -4.52
CA VAL A 74 15.02 7.53 -4.85
C VAL A 74 16.11 7.32 -5.89
N ASN A 75 16.12 8.10 -6.96
CA ASN A 75 17.25 8.14 -7.87
C ASN A 75 18.35 9.02 -7.29
N GLY A 76 19.60 8.57 -7.39
CA GLY A 76 20.76 9.41 -7.12
C GLY A 76 20.81 10.60 -8.09
N GLN A 77 21.24 11.73 -7.60
CA GLN A 77 21.51 12.89 -8.44
C GLN A 77 22.92 12.76 -9.05
N GLN A 78 23.03 13.08 -10.33
CA GLN A 78 24.34 13.28 -10.95
C GLN A 78 24.91 14.63 -10.48
N VAL A 79 26.10 14.59 -9.94
CA VAL A 79 26.85 15.79 -9.50
C VAL A 79 28.23 15.78 -10.16
N GLU A 80 28.83 16.94 -10.31
CA GLU A 80 30.22 17.03 -10.75
C GLU A 80 31.18 16.90 -9.56
N ASP A 81 32.24 16.11 -9.71
CA ASP A 81 33.22 15.79 -8.66
C ASP A 81 34.30 16.88 -8.44
N GLY A 82 34.11 18.07 -8.92
CA GLY A 82 35.12 19.16 -8.88
C GLY A 82 36.30 18.96 -9.83
N LYS A 83 36.36 17.84 -10.56
CA LYS A 83 37.31 17.55 -11.65
C LYS A 83 36.63 17.52 -13.02
N GLY A 84 35.34 17.87 -13.04
CA GLY A 84 34.51 17.85 -14.25
C GLY A 84 33.94 16.49 -14.62
N ASN A 85 34.08 15.45 -13.76
CA ASN A 85 33.47 14.17 -14.01
C ASN A 85 32.06 14.14 -13.40
N THR A 86 31.11 13.53 -14.12
CA THR A 86 29.78 13.27 -13.60
C THR A 86 29.83 12.02 -12.71
N ILE A 87 29.51 12.19 -11.44
CA ILE A 87 29.39 11.10 -10.47
C ILE A 87 27.97 11.03 -9.90
N TYR A 88 27.58 9.87 -9.38
CA TYR A 88 26.33 9.74 -8.64
C TYR A 88 26.55 10.05 -7.16
N ASP A 89 25.75 10.95 -6.61
CA ASP A 89 25.68 11.13 -5.15
C ASP A 89 24.91 9.96 -4.54
N GLU A 90 25.64 8.97 -4.03
CA GLU A 90 25.05 7.77 -3.40
C GLU A 90 24.16 8.11 -2.20
N ASN A 91 24.40 9.23 -1.54
CA ASN A 91 23.56 9.65 -0.40
C ASN A 91 22.18 10.15 -0.84
N GLN A 92 22.07 10.61 -2.08
CA GLN A 92 20.81 11.04 -2.66
C GLN A 92 19.98 9.88 -3.23
N GLY A 93 20.59 8.71 -3.47
CA GLY A 93 19.96 7.54 -4.09
C GLY A 93 19.39 6.50 -3.09
N LYS A 94 19.50 6.74 -1.78
CA LYS A 94 19.02 5.79 -0.77
C LYS A 94 17.49 5.80 -0.72
N GLY A 95 16.88 4.60 -0.81
CA GLY A 95 15.45 4.43 -0.57
C GLY A 95 15.04 4.87 0.83
N ILE A 96 13.79 5.24 0.99
CA ILE A 96 13.23 5.73 2.25
C ILE A 96 12.15 4.76 2.70
N LEU A 97 12.24 4.27 3.92
CA LEU A 97 11.19 3.51 4.59
C LEU A 97 10.50 4.42 5.59
N PHE A 98 9.22 4.65 5.39
CA PHE A 98 8.35 5.33 6.34
C PHE A 98 7.57 4.26 7.12
N GLN A 99 7.88 4.10 8.38
CA GLN A 99 7.10 3.29 9.30
C GLN A 99 5.87 4.07 9.73
N ASN A 100 4.71 3.49 9.55
CA ASN A 100 3.45 4.10 9.93
C ASN A 100 3.22 3.99 11.44
N GLN A 101 3.29 5.11 12.14
CA GLN A 101 3.09 5.21 13.58
C GLN A 101 1.76 5.89 13.94
N THR A 102 0.82 5.94 13.02
CA THR A 102 -0.49 6.56 13.25
C THR A 102 -1.20 5.88 14.41
N GLU A 103 -1.48 6.64 15.46
CA GLU A 103 -2.32 6.16 16.56
C GLU A 103 -3.77 6.11 16.11
N THR A 104 -4.37 4.94 16.14
CA THR A 104 -5.75 4.72 15.77
C THR A 104 -6.40 3.62 16.61
N LYS A 105 -7.72 3.70 16.77
CA LYS A 105 -8.55 2.63 17.36
C LYS A 105 -9.25 1.82 16.26
N ASN A 106 -8.96 2.12 15.01
CA ASN A 106 -9.55 1.43 13.88
C ASN A 106 -8.97 0.02 13.73
N ASN A 107 -9.83 -0.88 13.35
CA ASN A 107 -9.52 -2.28 13.10
C ASN A 107 -9.15 -2.47 11.62
N TRP A 108 -8.57 -3.62 11.32
CA TRP A 108 -8.09 -3.97 9.98
C TRP A 108 -8.23 -5.46 9.70
N VAL A 109 -8.11 -5.84 8.44
CA VAL A 109 -7.85 -7.21 8.03
C VAL A 109 -6.89 -7.21 6.85
N LYS A 110 -5.92 -8.12 6.89
CA LYS A 110 -4.97 -8.36 5.83
C LYS A 110 -5.28 -9.72 5.20
N ILE A 111 -5.40 -9.77 3.87
CA ILE A 111 -5.86 -10.95 3.15
C ILE A 111 -4.81 -11.40 2.15
N ARG A 112 -4.37 -12.64 2.29
CA ARG A 112 -3.51 -13.35 1.36
C ARG A 112 -4.28 -14.45 0.66
N LEU A 113 -4.03 -14.61 -0.64
CA LEU A 113 -4.70 -15.59 -1.47
C LEU A 113 -3.71 -16.62 -2.02
N GLU A 114 -4.13 -17.88 -2.09
CA GLU A 114 -3.38 -18.95 -2.73
C GLU A 114 -4.27 -19.70 -3.71
N GLY A 115 -3.93 -19.63 -5.00
CA GLY A 115 -4.63 -20.36 -6.07
C GLY A 115 -4.21 -21.83 -6.11
N THR A 116 -5.16 -22.70 -6.44
CA THR A 116 -4.92 -24.14 -6.66
C THR A 116 -5.25 -24.56 -8.08
N LYS A 117 -6.29 -23.99 -8.68
CA LYS A 117 -6.68 -24.15 -10.09
C LYS A 117 -6.36 -22.87 -10.90
N SER A 118 -6.43 -21.73 -10.25
CA SER A 118 -5.92 -20.46 -10.75
C SER A 118 -4.39 -20.40 -10.59
N ASN A 119 -3.74 -19.31 -11.05
CA ASN A 119 -2.32 -19.12 -10.75
C ASN A 119 -2.10 -19.08 -9.22
N ARG A 120 -0.96 -19.60 -8.76
CA ARG A 120 -0.67 -19.77 -7.34
C ARG A 120 -0.75 -18.47 -6.55
N ASP A 121 -0.27 -17.39 -7.12
CA ASP A 121 -0.27 -16.06 -6.49
C ASP A 121 -1.62 -15.35 -6.59
N ALA A 122 -2.64 -16.01 -7.17
CA ALA A 122 -4.02 -15.56 -7.32
C ALA A 122 -4.17 -14.20 -8.04
N TYR A 123 -3.19 -13.76 -8.81
CA TYR A 123 -3.32 -12.54 -9.62
C TYR A 123 -4.54 -12.58 -10.52
N GLY A 124 -5.33 -11.52 -10.52
CA GLY A 124 -6.63 -11.41 -11.18
C GLY A 124 -7.81 -11.74 -10.26
N ALA A 125 -7.57 -12.22 -9.05
CA ALA A 125 -8.62 -12.35 -8.05
C ALA A 125 -9.10 -10.99 -7.55
N SER A 126 -10.33 -10.96 -7.03
CA SER A 126 -10.83 -9.81 -6.28
C SER A 126 -11.43 -10.25 -4.95
N VAL A 127 -11.23 -9.41 -3.94
CA VAL A 127 -11.81 -9.59 -2.61
C VAL A 127 -12.75 -8.44 -2.33
N SER A 128 -13.93 -8.76 -1.82
CA SER A 128 -14.87 -7.80 -1.28
C SER A 128 -15.05 -8.05 0.21
N VAL A 129 -14.97 -7.00 1.01
CA VAL A 129 -15.20 -7.01 2.45
C VAL A 129 -16.42 -6.16 2.74
N LEU A 130 -17.41 -6.74 3.42
CA LEU A 130 -18.63 -6.06 3.87
C LEU A 130 -18.53 -5.82 5.37
N VAL A 131 -18.67 -4.57 5.78
CA VAL A 131 -18.62 -4.16 7.18
C VAL A 131 -19.66 -3.08 7.41
N ASN A 132 -20.57 -3.27 8.35
CA ASN A 132 -21.64 -2.31 8.69
C ASN A 132 -22.41 -1.80 7.45
N GLY A 133 -22.68 -2.68 6.48
CA GLY A 133 -23.38 -2.33 5.23
C GLY A 133 -22.49 -1.62 4.19
N ILE A 134 -21.25 -1.29 4.50
CA ILE A 134 -20.30 -0.68 3.56
C ILE A 134 -19.47 -1.79 2.91
N LYS A 135 -19.46 -1.82 1.58
CA LYS A 135 -18.70 -2.79 0.80
C LYS A 135 -17.44 -2.16 0.23
N GLN A 136 -16.30 -2.64 0.66
CA GLN A 136 -14.99 -2.35 0.06
C GLN A 136 -14.64 -3.45 -0.92
N LYS A 137 -13.91 -3.13 -2.00
CA LYS A 137 -13.44 -4.11 -2.97
C LYS A 137 -12.05 -3.78 -3.47
N GLN A 138 -11.18 -4.78 -3.46
CA GLN A 138 -9.83 -4.69 -4.01
C GLN A 138 -9.54 -5.82 -5.00
N PHE A 139 -8.59 -5.58 -5.89
CA PHE A 139 -8.12 -6.55 -6.88
C PHE A 139 -6.67 -6.90 -6.60
N LEU A 140 -6.35 -8.17 -6.61
CA LEU A 140 -4.96 -8.62 -6.54
C LEU A 140 -4.36 -8.56 -7.94
N VAL A 141 -3.53 -7.56 -8.17
CA VAL A 141 -2.87 -7.31 -9.45
C VAL A 141 -1.36 -7.19 -9.27
N SER A 142 -0.60 -7.54 -10.30
CA SER A 142 0.84 -7.30 -10.36
C SER A 142 1.12 -5.97 -11.07
N GLY A 143 2.21 -5.30 -10.67
CA GLY A 143 2.62 -4.07 -11.34
C GLY A 143 1.73 -2.88 -10.99
N GLN A 144 1.73 -2.49 -9.73
CA GLN A 144 1.07 -1.29 -9.24
C GLN A 144 2.12 -0.18 -9.03
N GLY A 145 1.79 1.03 -9.50
CA GLY A 145 2.68 2.17 -9.43
C GLY A 145 3.77 2.18 -10.52
N TYR A 146 4.71 3.11 -10.39
CA TYR A 146 5.79 3.32 -11.36
C TYR A 146 6.93 2.33 -11.10
N PHE A 147 7.13 1.35 -12.00
CA PHE A 147 8.11 0.27 -11.86
C PHE A 147 8.14 -0.39 -10.48
N SER A 148 6.97 -0.59 -9.87
CA SER A 148 6.84 -1.15 -8.54
C SER A 148 5.69 -2.15 -8.43
N ASN A 149 5.73 -2.92 -7.36
CA ASN A 149 4.65 -3.81 -6.96
C ASN A 149 4.47 -3.69 -5.44
N HIS A 150 3.23 -3.65 -4.99
CA HIS A 150 2.92 -3.71 -3.56
C HIS A 150 3.08 -5.15 -3.04
N ALA A 151 3.01 -5.33 -1.73
CA ALA A 151 2.92 -6.67 -1.16
C ALA A 151 1.73 -7.44 -1.75
N GLN A 152 1.88 -8.77 -1.90
CA GLN A 152 0.84 -9.66 -2.44
C GLN A 152 -0.28 -9.92 -1.42
N GLU A 153 -0.69 -8.87 -0.75
CA GLU A 153 -1.69 -8.89 0.30
C GLU A 153 -2.66 -7.74 0.07
N LEU A 154 -3.92 -7.99 0.36
CA LEU A 154 -4.96 -6.97 0.28
C LEU A 154 -5.27 -6.47 1.68
N TYR A 155 -5.22 -5.17 1.88
CA TYR A 155 -5.41 -4.52 3.16
C TYR A 155 -6.74 -3.80 3.19
N PHE A 156 -7.55 -4.05 4.23
CA PHE A 156 -8.82 -3.38 4.43
C PHE A 156 -8.86 -2.75 5.82
N GLY A 157 -8.98 -1.43 5.85
CA GLY A 157 -9.34 -0.70 7.05
C GLY A 157 -10.83 -0.92 7.35
N LEU A 158 -11.17 -1.11 8.60
CA LEU A 158 -12.52 -1.50 9.03
C LEU A 158 -13.17 -0.45 9.95
N GLY A 159 -12.48 0.68 10.16
CA GLY A 159 -12.91 1.63 11.17
C GLY A 159 -13.01 0.95 12.55
N THR A 160 -13.96 1.35 13.34
CA THR A 160 -14.17 0.81 14.69
C THR A 160 -14.93 -0.52 14.74
N SER A 161 -15.19 -1.14 13.60
CA SER A 161 -15.98 -2.39 13.52
C SER A 161 -15.23 -3.56 14.15
N ILE A 162 -15.92 -4.32 14.99
CA ILE A 162 -15.38 -5.47 15.74
C ILE A 162 -15.68 -6.82 15.07
N VAL A 163 -16.38 -6.80 13.94
CA VAL A 163 -16.68 -7.98 13.14
C VAL A 163 -16.77 -7.58 11.68
N ILE A 164 -16.36 -8.49 10.80
CA ILE A 164 -16.54 -8.40 9.35
C ILE A 164 -17.76 -9.25 9.00
N ASP A 165 -18.80 -8.62 8.43
CA ASP A 165 -20.05 -9.29 8.10
C ASP A 165 -19.82 -10.39 7.06
N ASN A 166 -19.08 -10.05 5.99
CA ASN A 166 -18.77 -11.01 4.91
C ASN A 166 -17.44 -10.66 4.21
N ILE A 167 -16.68 -11.70 3.86
CA ILE A 167 -15.56 -11.62 2.93
C ILE A 167 -15.89 -12.50 1.73
N GLU A 168 -16.02 -11.92 0.54
CA GLU A 168 -16.19 -12.64 -0.72
C GLU A 168 -14.90 -12.62 -1.52
N VAL A 169 -14.37 -13.80 -1.88
CA VAL A 169 -13.25 -13.97 -2.80
C VAL A 169 -13.77 -14.46 -4.15
N LYS A 170 -13.51 -13.70 -5.21
CA LYS A 170 -13.73 -14.10 -6.59
C LYS A 170 -12.40 -14.45 -7.24
N TRP A 171 -12.19 -15.71 -7.53
CA TRP A 171 -10.98 -16.25 -8.15
C TRP A 171 -10.91 -16.00 -9.67
N PRO A 172 -9.71 -16.01 -10.28
CA PRO A 172 -9.55 -15.77 -11.72
C PRO A 172 -10.33 -16.75 -12.61
N ASN A 173 -10.51 -17.99 -12.18
CA ASN A 173 -11.30 -19.00 -12.90
C ASN A 173 -12.84 -18.85 -12.74
N GLY A 174 -13.29 -17.82 -12.00
CA GLY A 174 -14.70 -17.52 -11.78
C GLY A 174 -15.30 -18.13 -10.51
N LEU A 175 -14.59 -19.02 -9.79
CA LEU A 175 -15.05 -19.53 -8.50
C LEU A 175 -15.26 -18.37 -7.52
N ARG A 176 -16.31 -18.48 -6.70
CA ARG A 176 -16.60 -17.55 -5.59
C ARG A 176 -16.64 -18.31 -4.29
N GLN A 177 -16.05 -17.74 -3.27
CA GLN A 177 -16.08 -18.25 -1.89
C GLN A 177 -16.48 -17.12 -0.97
N SER A 178 -17.28 -17.43 0.05
CA SER A 178 -17.81 -16.44 1.01
C SER A 178 -17.59 -16.91 2.43
N PHE A 179 -17.23 -15.98 3.32
CA PHE A 179 -16.90 -16.27 4.72
C PHE A 179 -17.54 -15.18 5.57
N GLU A 180 -18.37 -15.58 6.53
CA GLU A 180 -19.16 -14.68 7.38
C GLU A 180 -18.64 -14.62 8.81
N GLY A 181 -18.92 -13.52 9.51
CA GLY A 181 -18.61 -13.37 10.94
C GLY A 181 -17.11 -13.40 11.26
N VAL A 182 -16.29 -12.90 10.35
CA VAL A 182 -14.83 -12.95 10.49
C VAL A 182 -14.34 -11.89 11.49
N GLN A 183 -13.41 -12.27 12.36
CA GLN A 183 -12.84 -11.35 13.34
C GLN A 183 -11.79 -10.41 12.69
N PRO A 184 -11.71 -9.14 13.10
CA PRO A 184 -10.69 -8.20 12.63
C PRO A 184 -9.31 -8.44 13.26
N ASN A 185 -8.35 -7.59 12.92
CA ASN A 185 -6.99 -7.51 13.46
C ASN A 185 -6.20 -8.81 13.29
N GLN A 186 -6.24 -9.34 12.07
CA GLN A 186 -5.51 -10.57 11.73
C GLN A 186 -5.19 -10.66 10.24
N THR A 187 -4.15 -11.43 9.94
CA THR A 187 -3.82 -11.81 8.58
C THR A 187 -4.44 -13.16 8.27
N LEU A 188 -5.18 -13.22 7.17
CA LEU A 188 -5.94 -14.40 6.74
C LEU A 188 -5.43 -14.92 5.41
N LEU A 189 -5.19 -16.24 5.34
CA LEU A 189 -4.90 -16.95 4.10
C LEU A 189 -6.16 -17.68 3.62
N PHE A 190 -6.63 -17.33 2.44
CA PHE A 190 -7.69 -18.04 1.73
C PHE A 190 -7.07 -18.89 0.61
N VAL A 191 -7.36 -20.18 0.62
CA VAL A 191 -6.90 -21.13 -0.40
C VAL A 191 -8.07 -21.45 -1.32
N GLU A 192 -7.84 -21.38 -2.63
CA GLU A 192 -8.87 -21.62 -3.64
C GLU A 192 -9.53 -23.00 -3.46
N GLY A 193 -10.87 -23.00 -3.38
CA GLY A 193 -11.69 -24.20 -3.24
C GLY A 193 -11.72 -24.80 -1.82
N LYS A 194 -11.07 -24.19 -0.83
CA LYS A 194 -11.18 -24.62 0.58
C LYS A 194 -12.29 -23.88 1.30
N ALA A 195 -13.07 -24.60 2.10
CA ALA A 195 -14.19 -24.04 2.84
C ALA A 195 -13.78 -23.14 4.02
N ASN A 196 -12.56 -23.29 4.50
CA ASN A 196 -12.04 -22.57 5.65
C ASN A 196 -10.83 -21.71 5.25
N TYR A 197 -10.62 -20.61 5.97
CA TYR A 197 -9.41 -19.80 5.90
C TYR A 197 -8.45 -20.16 7.06
N HIS A 198 -7.21 -19.74 6.94
CA HIS A 198 -6.19 -19.91 7.97
C HIS A 198 -5.75 -18.54 8.48
N LYS A 199 -5.64 -18.41 9.80
CA LYS A 199 -4.93 -17.28 10.39
C LYS A 199 -3.43 -17.52 10.25
N ILE A 200 -2.73 -16.55 9.68
CA ILE A 200 -1.27 -16.58 9.54
C ILE A 200 -0.63 -15.40 10.30
N LYS A 201 0.67 -15.52 10.55
CA LYS A 201 1.44 -14.45 11.22
C LYS A 201 2.06 -13.54 10.18
#